data_3fd523d1314ea8080982150dc1d28bc3
#
_entry.id   3fd523d1314ea8080982150dc1d28bc3
#
_cell.length_a   1.000
_cell.length_b   1.000
_cell.length_c   1.000
_cell.angle_alpha   90.00
_cell.angle_beta   90.00
_cell.angle_gamma   90.00
#
_symmetry.space_group_name_H-M   'P 1'
#
loop_
_entity.id
_entity.type
_entity.pdbx_description
1 polymer ?
#
loop_
_entity_poly.entity_id
_entity_poly.type
_entity_poly.pdbx_seq_one_letter_code
_entity_poly.pdbx_strand_id
1 'polypeptide(L)'
;MSTGKVHIFMFIDALGWEIINEYGFLNDLLPHRYPVKMQFGYSSTAIPTILTGQPPEVHKHLSFYYYAPEKSPFKIFRWLMLQYLPPRIFNRWRVRHILSKIIARFYGFTGYFEMYAMPYDRLPYFDYIEKHDIFVPGGMAPVENLADVLTRQQVPYHISDWRLSEPENIAQLIEKLNQGEIKFAFLYTAALDGLLHMKIKDKAAIRQKLEWYSAQIKTLFESAAGNYEDFSFSVMSDHGMTALAGTSDLKKQTEALGFKFGQDYAAVYDSTMARMWFFNDKAREQICKLLSESKDGHILSHEEKVKYGINFPDDMYGQMIFLMNPGRQIEPCDMGLKSLPAMHGFAPEDKDSFASFISSAPVANPPGWVGDYFKIMKSRIDEICS
;
A
#
# COMPACT_ATOMS: atom_id res chain seq x y z
N MET A 1 38.43 7.82 -7.34
CA MET A 1 38.31 8.73 -6.19
C MET A 1 36.95 8.45 -5.59
N SER A 2 36.88 8.09 -4.30
CA SER A 2 35.60 7.85 -3.64
C SER A 2 34.79 9.15 -3.61
N THR A 3 33.51 9.05 -3.82
CA THR A 3 32.64 10.22 -3.99
C THR A 3 31.77 10.40 -2.76
N GLY A 4 32.22 11.19 -1.77
CA GLY A 4 31.38 11.70 -0.69
C GLY A 4 30.49 10.66 0.02
N LYS A 5 29.26 11.05 0.34
CA LYS A 5 28.30 10.25 1.14
C LYS A 5 27.07 9.85 0.35
N VAL A 6 26.56 8.61 0.59
CA VAL A 6 25.29 8.14 0.04
C VAL A 6 24.39 7.52 1.12
N HIS A 7 23.09 7.81 1.07
CA HIS A 7 22.07 7.17 1.90
C HIS A 7 21.14 6.32 1.04
N ILE A 8 21.00 5.03 1.38
CA ILE A 8 20.21 4.06 0.64
C ILE A 8 19.07 3.58 1.52
N PHE A 9 17.84 3.73 1.02
CA PHE A 9 16.63 3.23 1.64
C PHE A 9 16.00 2.18 0.73
N MET A 10 15.93 0.94 1.19
CA MET A 10 15.25 -0.15 0.49
C MET A 10 13.93 -0.43 1.15
N PHE A 11 12.86 -0.27 0.40
CA PHE A 11 11.52 -0.64 0.80
C PHE A 11 11.24 -2.07 0.35
N ILE A 12 10.86 -2.94 1.28
CA ILE A 12 10.43 -4.31 1.01
C ILE A 12 9.00 -4.46 1.55
N ASP A 13 8.04 -4.49 0.63
CA ASP A 13 6.60 -4.61 0.92
C ASP A 13 6.32 -5.85 1.78
N ALA A 14 5.54 -5.68 2.84
CA ALA A 14 5.15 -6.70 3.81
C ALA A 14 6.30 -7.37 4.59
N LEU A 15 7.51 -6.78 4.63
CA LEU A 15 8.59 -7.25 5.49
C LEU A 15 8.32 -6.87 6.95
N GLY A 16 7.30 -7.46 7.56
CA GLY A 16 6.83 -7.15 8.90
C GLY A 16 7.80 -7.53 10.02
N TRP A 17 7.58 -6.95 11.19
CA TRP A 17 8.39 -7.16 12.38
C TRP A 17 8.51 -8.63 12.78
N GLU A 18 7.40 -9.37 12.78
CA GLU A 18 7.39 -10.80 13.14
C GLU A 18 8.25 -11.62 12.17
N ILE A 19 8.22 -11.28 10.86
CA ILE A 19 9.01 -11.97 9.83
C ILE A 19 10.50 -11.74 10.03
N ILE A 20 10.94 -10.50 10.22
CA ILE A 20 12.37 -10.23 10.37
C ILE A 20 12.94 -10.89 11.63
N ASN A 21 12.14 -11.03 12.69
CA ASN A 21 12.56 -11.70 13.93
C ASN A 21 12.54 -13.22 13.78
N GLU A 22 11.49 -13.83 13.20
CA GLU A 22 11.41 -15.28 13.02
C GLU A 22 12.57 -15.81 12.18
N TYR A 23 12.98 -15.08 11.15
CA TYR A 23 14.04 -15.52 10.22
C TYR A 23 15.42 -14.94 10.52
N GLY A 24 15.58 -14.06 11.50
CA GLY A 24 16.85 -13.42 11.83
C GLY A 24 17.41 -12.59 10.66
N PHE A 25 16.52 -11.96 9.88
CA PHE A 25 16.87 -11.27 8.65
C PHE A 25 17.87 -10.15 8.86
N LEU A 26 19.08 -10.27 8.28
CA LEU A 26 20.17 -9.28 8.28
C LEU A 26 20.62 -8.78 9.67
N ASN A 27 20.52 -9.62 10.72
CA ASN A 27 20.85 -9.21 12.10
C ASN A 27 22.25 -8.63 12.24
N ASP A 28 23.24 -9.21 11.55
CA ASP A 28 24.65 -8.78 11.65
C ASP A 28 24.95 -7.54 10.81
N LEU A 29 24.27 -7.38 9.66
CA LEU A 29 24.53 -6.29 8.73
C LEU A 29 23.77 -5.02 9.09
N LEU A 30 22.55 -5.16 9.63
CA LEU A 30 21.64 -4.06 9.99
C LEU A 30 21.18 -4.20 11.45
N PRO A 31 22.08 -3.86 12.42
CA PRO A 31 21.86 -4.15 13.84
C PRO A 31 20.83 -3.24 14.52
N HIS A 32 20.55 -2.05 13.95
CA HIS A 32 19.58 -1.12 14.51
C HIS A 32 18.19 -1.48 14.00
N ARG A 33 17.35 -2.03 14.89
CA ARG A 33 16.08 -2.70 14.53
C ARG A 33 14.91 -2.14 15.36
N TYR A 34 13.81 -1.81 14.68
CA TYR A 34 12.66 -1.18 15.32
C TYR A 34 11.35 -1.76 14.79
N PRO A 35 10.42 -2.17 15.70
CA PRO A 35 9.03 -2.42 15.33
C PRO A 35 8.36 -1.08 15.03
N VAL A 36 7.61 -1.00 13.95
CA VAL A 36 6.99 0.25 13.51
C VAL A 36 5.51 0.02 13.28
N LYS A 37 4.65 0.89 13.80
CA LYS A 37 3.21 0.82 13.53
C LYS A 37 2.94 1.11 12.07
N MET A 38 2.17 0.23 11.42
CA MET A 38 1.68 0.48 10.08
C MET A 38 0.70 1.66 10.02
N GLN A 39 0.53 2.26 8.84
CA GLN A 39 -0.62 3.12 8.57
C GLN A 39 -1.86 2.25 8.35
N PHE A 40 -2.99 2.59 8.98
CA PHE A 40 -4.26 1.92 8.71
C PHE A 40 -4.61 2.00 7.23
N GLY A 41 -4.95 0.86 6.64
CA GLY A 41 -5.24 0.69 5.21
C GLY A 41 -4.36 -0.38 4.57
N TYR A 42 -3.97 -0.15 3.34
CA TYR A 42 -3.17 -1.06 2.51
C TYR A 42 -1.87 -0.38 2.06
N SER A 43 -1.03 -1.06 1.27
CA SER A 43 0.17 -0.44 0.68
C SER A 43 -0.16 0.84 -0.10
N SER A 44 -1.35 0.90 -0.75
CA SER A 44 -1.87 2.11 -1.40
C SER A 44 -2.14 3.29 -0.45
N THR A 45 -2.15 3.04 0.85
CA THR A 45 -2.24 4.06 1.92
C THR A 45 -0.87 4.31 2.53
N ALA A 46 -0.17 3.24 2.86
CA ALA A 46 1.08 3.29 3.61
C ALA A 46 2.23 3.89 2.79
N ILE A 47 2.33 3.56 1.49
CA ILE A 47 3.38 4.11 0.63
C ILE A 47 3.24 5.64 0.48
N PRO A 48 2.07 6.23 0.16
CA PRO A 48 1.86 7.67 0.24
C PRO A 48 2.22 8.29 1.59
N THR A 49 1.88 7.62 2.69
CA THR A 49 2.26 8.05 4.04
C THR A 49 3.79 8.07 4.22
N ILE A 50 4.49 7.04 3.75
CA ILE A 50 5.96 6.94 3.80
C ILE A 50 6.62 8.04 2.95
N LEU A 51 6.07 8.28 1.76
CA LEU A 51 6.64 9.25 0.81
C LEU A 51 6.37 10.71 1.18
N THR A 52 5.39 11.01 2.03
CA THR A 52 5.00 12.37 2.40
C THR A 52 5.15 12.69 3.88
N GLY A 53 5.23 11.66 4.75
CA GLY A 53 5.18 11.83 6.20
C GLY A 53 3.82 12.32 6.73
N GLN A 54 2.78 12.28 5.91
CA GLN A 54 1.45 12.79 6.23
C GLN A 54 0.43 11.66 6.40
N PRO A 55 -0.62 11.81 7.21
CA PRO A 55 -1.70 10.84 7.32
C PRO A 55 -2.64 10.87 6.10
N PRO A 56 -3.44 9.81 5.89
CA PRO A 56 -4.39 9.69 4.77
C PRO A 56 -5.35 10.88 4.61
N GLU A 57 -5.85 11.44 5.70
CA GLU A 57 -6.74 12.62 5.67
C GLU A 57 -6.09 13.85 5.03
N VAL A 58 -4.74 13.91 5.00
CA VAL A 58 -3.96 14.99 4.37
C VAL A 58 -3.63 14.64 2.92
N HIS A 59 -2.98 13.49 2.67
CA HIS A 59 -2.56 13.09 1.31
C HIS A 59 -3.68 12.42 0.48
N LYS A 60 -4.84 12.18 1.06
CA LYS A 60 -6.07 11.69 0.43
C LYS A 60 -6.05 10.23 -0.07
N HIS A 61 -5.05 9.42 0.21
CA HIS A 61 -4.98 8.01 -0.17
C HIS A 61 -5.34 7.10 1.01
N LEU A 62 -6.46 6.38 0.94
CA LEU A 62 -6.83 5.33 1.91
C LEU A 62 -7.07 3.98 1.23
N SER A 63 -7.65 3.97 0.06
CA SER A 63 -7.91 2.79 -0.76
C SER A 63 -8.03 3.24 -2.21
N PHE A 64 -7.98 2.31 -3.16
CA PHE A 64 -8.03 2.65 -4.59
C PHE A 64 -9.29 3.37 -5.01
N TYR A 65 -10.46 2.96 -4.49
CA TYR A 65 -11.76 3.52 -4.88
C TYR A 65 -12.31 4.47 -3.83
N TYR A 66 -12.86 5.59 -4.28
CA TYR A 66 -13.63 6.50 -3.45
C TYR A 66 -14.91 6.94 -4.18
N TYR A 67 -15.94 7.29 -3.42
CA TYR A 67 -17.22 7.67 -4.00
C TYR A 67 -17.15 9.05 -4.68
N ALA A 68 -17.27 9.06 -6.01
CA ALA A 68 -17.28 10.28 -6.80
C ALA A 68 -17.88 10.02 -8.20
N PRO A 69 -19.19 9.78 -8.31
CA PRO A 69 -19.84 9.39 -9.57
C PRO A 69 -19.64 10.39 -10.70
N GLU A 70 -19.48 11.68 -10.36
CA GLU A 70 -19.27 12.75 -11.35
C GLU A 70 -17.83 12.78 -11.92
N LYS A 71 -16.86 12.21 -11.23
CA LYS A 71 -15.44 12.18 -11.62
C LYS A 71 -14.98 10.80 -12.09
N SER A 72 -15.84 9.79 -12.04
CA SER A 72 -15.49 8.39 -12.35
C SER A 72 -14.92 8.23 -13.76
N PRO A 73 -13.75 7.63 -13.94
CA PRO A 73 -13.22 7.27 -15.24
C PRO A 73 -13.97 6.09 -15.89
N PHE A 74 -14.84 5.44 -15.12
CA PHE A 74 -15.61 4.27 -15.53
C PHE A 74 -17.01 4.59 -16.01
N LYS A 75 -17.37 5.86 -16.19
CA LYS A 75 -18.73 6.29 -16.64
C LYS A 75 -19.18 5.59 -17.91
N ILE A 76 -18.25 5.28 -18.82
CA ILE A 76 -18.54 4.58 -20.08
C ILE A 76 -19.20 3.22 -19.85
N PHE A 77 -18.96 2.57 -18.72
CA PHE A 77 -19.55 1.26 -18.43
C PHE A 77 -21.06 1.29 -18.22
N ARG A 78 -21.63 2.47 -17.90
CA ARG A 78 -23.10 2.65 -17.90
C ARG A 78 -23.70 2.43 -19.28
N TRP A 79 -22.99 2.78 -20.33
CA TRP A 79 -23.44 2.68 -21.71
C TRP A 79 -23.07 1.34 -22.36
N LEU A 80 -21.91 0.79 -22.02
CA LEU A 80 -21.41 -0.45 -22.61
C LEU A 80 -22.13 -1.71 -22.11
N MET A 81 -22.99 -1.59 -21.10
CA MET A 81 -23.76 -2.71 -20.53
C MET A 81 -22.93 -3.96 -20.24
N LEU A 82 -21.66 -3.79 -19.83
CA LEU A 82 -20.72 -4.89 -19.63
C LEU A 82 -21.18 -5.90 -18.56
N GLN A 83 -22.07 -5.47 -17.65
CA GLN A 83 -22.68 -6.34 -16.65
C GLN A 83 -23.55 -7.46 -17.27
N TYR A 84 -24.04 -7.28 -18.49
CA TYR A 84 -24.85 -8.29 -19.22
C TYR A 84 -24.00 -9.23 -20.09
N LEU A 85 -22.71 -8.95 -20.23
CA LEU A 85 -21.80 -9.81 -20.98
C LEU A 85 -21.43 -11.05 -20.17
N PRO A 86 -21.06 -12.17 -20.84
CA PRO A 86 -20.76 -13.42 -20.15
C PRO A 86 -19.69 -13.25 -19.07
N PRO A 87 -20.03 -13.45 -17.76
CA PRO A 87 -19.07 -13.24 -16.68
C PRO A 87 -17.82 -14.11 -16.79
N ARG A 88 -17.96 -15.32 -17.41
CA ARG A 88 -16.85 -16.23 -17.66
C ARG A 88 -15.75 -15.64 -18.52
N ILE A 89 -16.01 -14.60 -19.31
CA ILE A 89 -15.05 -13.91 -20.17
C ILE A 89 -14.64 -12.59 -19.52
N PHE A 90 -15.61 -11.73 -19.25
CA PHE A 90 -15.35 -10.34 -18.84
C PHE A 90 -14.87 -10.19 -17.38
N ASN A 91 -15.20 -11.15 -16.51
CA ASN A 91 -14.67 -11.16 -15.13
C ASN A 91 -13.29 -11.82 -14.99
N ARG A 92 -12.67 -12.27 -16.09
CA ARG A 92 -11.28 -12.77 -16.04
C ARG A 92 -10.33 -11.61 -15.80
N TRP A 93 -9.36 -11.81 -14.89
CA TRP A 93 -8.40 -10.77 -14.52
C TRP A 93 -7.66 -10.18 -15.73
N ARG A 94 -7.28 -11.01 -16.72
CA ARG A 94 -6.60 -10.54 -17.94
C ARG A 94 -7.45 -9.56 -18.75
N VAL A 95 -8.74 -9.80 -18.88
CA VAL A 95 -9.66 -8.89 -19.58
C VAL A 95 -9.78 -7.57 -18.82
N ARG A 96 -9.95 -7.64 -17.50
CA ARG A 96 -10.00 -6.45 -16.63
C ARG A 96 -8.70 -5.66 -16.68
N HIS A 97 -7.56 -6.33 -16.64
CA HIS A 97 -6.24 -5.70 -16.77
C HIS A 97 -6.09 -4.96 -18.12
N ILE A 98 -6.49 -5.60 -19.23
CA ILE A 98 -6.45 -4.95 -20.57
C ILE A 98 -7.37 -3.72 -20.59
N LEU A 99 -8.59 -3.82 -20.05
CA LEU A 99 -9.51 -2.69 -19.95
C LEU A 99 -8.95 -1.58 -19.06
N SER A 100 -8.30 -1.92 -17.94
CA SER A 100 -7.61 -0.96 -17.07
C SER A 100 -6.52 -0.21 -17.85
N LYS A 101 -5.69 -0.91 -18.63
CA LYS A 101 -4.65 -0.29 -19.48
C LYS A 101 -5.23 0.63 -20.55
N ILE A 102 -6.34 0.24 -21.17
CA ILE A 102 -7.03 1.08 -22.17
C ILE A 102 -7.54 2.36 -21.52
N ILE A 103 -8.21 2.27 -20.36
CA ILE A 103 -8.73 3.41 -19.63
C ILE A 103 -7.59 4.32 -19.17
N ALA A 104 -6.57 3.75 -18.55
CA ALA A 104 -5.41 4.51 -18.09
C ALA A 104 -4.75 5.30 -19.24
N ARG A 105 -4.59 4.65 -20.41
CA ARG A 105 -4.03 5.32 -21.60
C ARG A 105 -4.95 6.43 -22.13
N PHE A 106 -6.25 6.20 -22.13
CA PHE A 106 -7.22 7.20 -22.61
C PHE A 106 -7.23 8.46 -21.74
N TYR A 107 -7.14 8.30 -20.41
CA TYR A 107 -7.12 9.42 -19.47
C TYR A 107 -5.70 9.94 -19.17
N GLY A 108 -4.66 9.34 -19.70
CA GLY A 108 -3.26 9.73 -19.43
C GLY A 108 -2.81 9.41 -18.01
N PHE A 109 -3.36 8.37 -17.37
CA PHE A 109 -2.95 7.97 -16.03
C PHE A 109 -1.55 7.36 -16.06
N THR A 110 -0.71 7.79 -15.13
CA THR A 110 0.69 7.35 -15.00
C THR A 110 0.94 6.49 -13.76
N GLY A 111 -0.01 6.47 -12.82
CA GLY A 111 0.06 5.69 -11.59
C GLY A 111 -0.41 4.24 -11.76
N TYR A 112 -0.50 3.54 -10.64
CA TYR A 112 -1.04 2.19 -10.58
C TYR A 112 -2.57 2.22 -10.74
N PHE A 113 -3.10 1.56 -11.76
CA PHE A 113 -4.51 1.60 -12.10
C PHE A 113 -5.03 0.21 -12.50
N GLU A 114 -5.91 -0.36 -11.66
CA GLU A 114 -6.54 -1.66 -11.89
C GLU A 114 -8.01 -1.69 -11.46
N MET A 115 -8.86 -2.37 -12.23
CA MET A 115 -10.29 -2.49 -11.92
C MET A 115 -10.62 -3.61 -10.92
N TYR A 116 -9.66 -4.46 -10.59
CA TYR A 116 -9.85 -5.60 -9.69
C TYR A 116 -11.14 -6.41 -9.99
N ALA A 117 -11.87 -6.85 -8.94
CA ALA A 117 -13.12 -7.59 -9.08
C ALA A 117 -14.38 -6.74 -8.90
N MET A 118 -14.25 -5.40 -8.79
CA MET A 118 -15.37 -4.48 -8.65
C MET A 118 -16.38 -4.70 -9.79
N PRO A 119 -17.68 -4.94 -9.51
CA PRO A 119 -18.69 -5.13 -10.54
C PRO A 119 -18.78 -3.96 -11.53
N TYR A 120 -18.91 -4.24 -12.82
CA TYR A 120 -18.94 -3.21 -13.87
C TYR A 120 -20.06 -2.19 -13.71
N ASP A 121 -21.21 -2.59 -13.17
CA ASP A 121 -22.34 -1.71 -12.86
C ASP A 121 -22.09 -0.81 -11.65
N ARG A 122 -21.12 -1.15 -10.80
CA ARG A 122 -20.72 -0.36 -9.63
C ARG A 122 -19.55 0.59 -9.89
N LEU A 123 -18.62 0.23 -10.78
CA LEU A 123 -17.48 1.07 -11.15
C LEU A 123 -17.87 2.53 -11.45
N PRO A 124 -18.97 2.84 -12.18
CA PRO A 124 -19.35 4.23 -12.49
C PRO A 124 -19.67 5.13 -11.28
N TYR A 125 -19.82 4.57 -10.09
CA TYR A 125 -20.05 5.35 -8.86
C TYR A 125 -18.74 5.80 -8.19
N PHE A 126 -17.59 5.25 -8.62
CA PHE A 126 -16.32 5.45 -7.96
C PHE A 126 -15.30 6.12 -8.88
N ASP A 127 -14.47 6.95 -8.29
CA ASP A 127 -13.24 7.40 -8.88
C ASP A 127 -12.07 6.58 -8.32
N TYR A 128 -10.90 6.70 -8.92
CA TYR A 128 -9.69 5.97 -8.55
C TYR A 128 -8.61 6.95 -8.08
N ILE A 129 -7.89 6.63 -7.01
CA ILE A 129 -6.99 7.59 -6.38
C ILE A 129 -5.61 7.64 -7.05
N GLU A 130 -5.00 6.50 -7.35
CA GLU A 130 -3.64 6.42 -7.90
C GLU A 130 -3.59 6.64 -9.42
N LYS A 131 -4.07 7.81 -9.87
CA LYS A 131 -4.03 8.20 -11.29
C LYS A 131 -2.65 8.68 -11.73
N HIS A 132 -1.84 9.18 -10.80
CA HIS A 132 -0.52 9.71 -11.04
C HIS A 132 0.54 8.86 -10.37
N ASP A 133 1.73 8.83 -10.95
CA ASP A 133 2.88 8.18 -10.36
C ASP A 133 3.30 8.92 -9.09
N ILE A 134 3.19 8.26 -7.96
CA ILE A 134 3.46 8.85 -6.64
C ILE A 134 4.96 8.98 -6.32
N PHE A 135 5.82 8.35 -7.11
CA PHE A 135 7.27 8.33 -6.91
C PHE A 135 8.02 9.46 -7.65
N VAL A 136 7.31 10.25 -8.45
CA VAL A 136 7.89 11.36 -9.20
C VAL A 136 7.57 12.71 -8.56
N PRO A 137 8.33 13.79 -8.87
CA PRO A 137 8.00 15.13 -8.43
C PRO A 137 6.58 15.54 -8.85
N GLY A 138 5.83 16.12 -7.91
CA GLY A 138 4.43 16.50 -8.12
C GLY A 138 3.43 15.34 -8.10
N GLY A 139 3.89 14.09 -7.96
CA GLY A 139 3.02 12.90 -8.00
C GLY A 139 1.99 12.82 -6.87
N MET A 140 2.24 13.52 -5.77
CA MET A 140 1.34 13.61 -4.61
C MET A 140 0.73 15.00 -4.40
N ALA A 141 0.82 15.87 -5.43
CA ALA A 141 0.31 17.24 -5.30
C ALA A 141 -1.15 17.30 -4.82
N PRO A 142 -1.52 18.23 -3.91
CA PRO A 142 -0.71 19.37 -3.43
C PRO A 142 0.26 19.04 -2.28
N VAL A 143 0.37 17.80 -1.83
CA VAL A 143 1.28 17.39 -0.75
C VAL A 143 2.67 17.13 -1.34
N GLU A 144 3.70 17.69 -0.71
CA GLU A 144 5.10 17.46 -1.10
C GLU A 144 5.50 16.00 -0.78
N ASN A 145 6.10 15.31 -1.74
CA ASN A 145 6.62 13.97 -1.57
C ASN A 145 8.16 13.94 -1.51
N LEU A 146 8.74 12.77 -1.29
CA LEU A 146 10.19 12.56 -1.24
C LEU A 146 10.92 13.06 -2.50
N ALA A 147 10.36 12.80 -3.69
CA ALA A 147 10.96 13.23 -4.96
C ALA A 147 10.93 14.77 -5.12
N ASP A 148 9.90 15.44 -4.59
CA ASP A 148 9.83 16.90 -4.55
C ASP A 148 10.95 17.48 -3.68
N VAL A 149 11.17 16.91 -2.48
CA VAL A 149 12.23 17.34 -1.56
C VAL A 149 13.61 17.21 -2.21
N LEU A 150 13.90 16.03 -2.79
CA LEU A 150 15.17 15.74 -3.46
C LEU A 150 15.43 16.70 -4.63
N THR A 151 14.40 16.92 -5.45
CA THR A 151 14.48 17.84 -6.61
C THR A 151 14.69 19.29 -6.16
N ARG A 152 13.94 19.76 -5.18
CA ARG A 152 14.03 21.13 -4.66
C ARG A 152 15.40 21.41 -4.02
N GLN A 153 15.97 20.42 -3.34
CA GLN A 153 17.30 20.52 -2.73
C GLN A 153 18.46 20.19 -3.70
N GLN A 154 18.12 19.87 -4.96
CA GLN A 154 19.10 19.54 -6.01
C GLN A 154 20.06 18.37 -5.61
N VAL A 155 19.57 17.44 -4.82
CA VAL A 155 20.32 16.25 -4.44
C VAL A 155 20.31 15.25 -5.59
N PRO A 156 21.46 14.76 -6.09
CA PRO A 156 21.50 13.67 -7.07
C PRO A 156 20.92 12.39 -6.44
N TYR A 157 19.86 11.84 -7.04
CA TYR A 157 19.14 10.70 -6.48
C TYR A 157 18.76 9.64 -7.50
N HIS A 158 18.42 8.46 -7.00
CA HIS A 158 17.76 7.39 -7.71
C HIS A 158 16.54 6.92 -6.94
N ILE A 159 15.37 6.97 -7.57
CA ILE A 159 14.14 6.31 -7.11
C ILE A 159 13.79 5.26 -8.15
N SER A 160 13.60 4.00 -7.73
CA SER A 160 13.31 2.91 -8.65
C SER A 160 11.94 3.08 -9.35
N ASP A 161 11.83 2.59 -10.59
CA ASP A 161 10.56 2.54 -11.31
C ASP A 161 9.74 1.32 -10.85
N TRP A 162 8.62 1.55 -10.21
CA TRP A 162 7.71 0.49 -9.73
C TRP A 162 7.17 -0.44 -10.83
N ARG A 163 7.32 -0.05 -12.11
CA ARG A 163 6.90 -0.84 -13.28
C ARG A 163 7.90 -1.92 -13.66
N LEU A 164 9.14 -1.77 -13.22
CA LEU A 164 10.21 -2.71 -13.48
C LEU A 164 10.20 -3.84 -12.45
N SER A 165 10.81 -4.96 -12.80
CA SER A 165 11.02 -6.05 -11.85
C SER A 165 12.04 -5.67 -10.77
N GLU A 166 11.99 -6.33 -9.62
CA GLU A 166 12.96 -6.13 -8.55
C GLU A 166 14.42 -6.33 -9.01
N PRO A 167 14.76 -7.41 -9.76
CA PRO A 167 16.12 -7.57 -10.28
C PRO A 167 16.57 -6.42 -11.18
N GLU A 168 15.67 -5.88 -12.03
CA GLU A 168 16.00 -4.74 -12.91
C GLU A 168 16.25 -3.47 -12.08
N ASN A 169 15.41 -3.16 -11.12
CA ASN A 169 15.58 -2.00 -10.23
C ASN A 169 16.87 -2.11 -9.39
N ILE A 170 17.18 -3.30 -8.87
CA ILE A 170 18.42 -3.54 -8.12
C ILE A 170 19.64 -3.37 -9.02
N ALA A 171 19.61 -3.92 -10.24
CA ALA A 171 20.71 -3.78 -11.19
C ALA A 171 20.96 -2.30 -11.56
N GLN A 172 19.90 -1.52 -11.80
CA GLN A 172 20.03 -0.08 -12.07
C GLN A 172 20.63 0.67 -10.87
N LEU A 173 20.22 0.34 -9.63
CA LEU A 173 20.80 0.98 -8.47
C LEU A 173 22.27 0.61 -8.29
N ILE A 174 22.67 -0.65 -8.50
CA ILE A 174 24.08 -1.07 -8.48
C ILE A 174 24.91 -0.27 -9.50
N GLU A 175 24.40 -0.11 -10.72
CA GLU A 175 25.04 0.69 -11.76
C GLU A 175 25.24 2.13 -11.30
N LYS A 176 24.22 2.77 -10.74
CA LYS A 176 24.27 4.15 -10.23
C LYS A 176 25.24 4.31 -9.06
N LEU A 177 25.29 3.33 -8.15
CA LEU A 177 26.26 3.32 -7.06
C LEU A 177 27.70 3.17 -7.59
N ASN A 178 27.92 2.32 -8.58
CA ASN A 178 29.25 2.11 -9.19
C ASN A 178 29.74 3.35 -9.97
N GLN A 179 28.81 4.15 -10.52
CA GLN A 179 29.13 5.44 -11.16
C GLN A 179 29.49 6.53 -10.12
N GLY A 180 29.09 6.36 -8.86
CA GLY A 180 29.34 7.35 -7.79
C GLY A 180 28.57 8.67 -7.97
N GLU A 181 27.51 8.69 -8.77
CA GLU A 181 26.80 9.91 -9.18
C GLU A 181 25.67 10.31 -8.24
N ILE A 182 25.13 9.39 -7.45
CA ILE A 182 24.00 9.63 -6.57
C ILE A 182 24.42 9.82 -5.12
N LYS A 183 23.63 10.61 -4.38
CA LYS A 183 23.80 10.80 -2.94
C LYS A 183 22.63 10.24 -2.13
N PHE A 184 21.53 9.93 -2.78
CA PHE A 184 20.34 9.36 -2.16
C PHE A 184 19.72 8.30 -3.07
N ALA A 185 19.26 7.19 -2.49
CA ALA A 185 18.52 6.17 -3.22
C ALA A 185 17.29 5.70 -2.43
N PHE A 186 16.17 5.53 -3.14
CA PHE A 186 14.97 4.86 -2.66
C PHE A 186 14.64 3.70 -3.61
N LEU A 187 14.79 2.47 -3.11
CA LEU A 187 14.57 1.24 -3.87
C LEU A 187 13.25 0.60 -3.40
N TYR A 188 12.24 0.55 -4.28
CA TYR A 188 10.95 -0.08 -4.05
C TYR A 188 10.97 -1.54 -4.50
N THR A 189 10.51 -2.47 -3.64
CA THR A 189 10.32 -3.89 -3.96
C THR A 189 9.02 -4.43 -3.34
N ALA A 190 8.27 -5.26 -4.08
CA ALA A 190 6.93 -5.72 -3.68
C ALA A 190 6.69 -7.24 -3.80
N ALA A 191 7.67 -8.03 -4.26
CA ALA A 191 7.43 -9.45 -4.52
C ALA A 191 7.30 -10.30 -3.25
N LEU A 192 7.77 -9.81 -2.09
CA LEU A 192 7.57 -10.51 -0.82
C LEU A 192 6.10 -10.48 -0.40
N ASP A 193 5.40 -9.35 -0.55
CA ASP A 193 3.97 -9.24 -0.28
C ASP A 193 3.18 -10.29 -1.07
N GLY A 194 3.38 -10.34 -2.40
CA GLY A 194 2.74 -11.33 -3.25
C GLY A 194 3.05 -12.79 -2.86
N LEU A 195 4.28 -13.08 -2.40
CA LEU A 195 4.65 -14.40 -1.89
C LEU A 195 3.89 -14.71 -0.59
N LEU A 196 3.86 -13.78 0.36
CA LEU A 196 3.22 -13.98 1.66
C LEU A 196 1.72 -14.17 1.54
N HIS A 197 1.05 -13.40 0.69
CA HIS A 197 -0.37 -13.62 0.38
C HIS A 197 -0.69 -15.05 0.00
N MET A 198 0.17 -15.69 -0.79
CA MET A 198 -0.06 -17.04 -1.32
C MET A 198 0.56 -18.15 -0.48
N LYS A 199 1.64 -17.87 0.25
CA LYS A 199 2.50 -18.89 0.85
C LYS A 199 2.93 -18.58 2.28
N ILE A 200 2.12 -17.89 3.07
CA ILE A 200 2.46 -17.50 4.47
C ILE A 200 2.87 -18.70 5.33
N LYS A 201 2.37 -19.90 5.05
CA LYS A 201 2.68 -21.13 5.77
C LYS A 201 3.88 -21.90 5.19
N ASP A 202 4.38 -21.52 4.04
CA ASP A 202 5.54 -22.14 3.37
C ASP A 202 6.85 -21.48 3.84
N LYS A 203 7.31 -21.90 5.02
CA LYS A 203 8.53 -21.34 5.63
C LYS A 203 9.76 -21.47 4.74
N ALA A 204 9.83 -22.50 3.89
CA ALA A 204 10.96 -22.70 2.98
C ALA A 204 10.96 -21.64 1.86
N ALA A 205 9.81 -21.37 1.25
CA ALA A 205 9.69 -20.33 0.22
C ALA A 205 9.97 -18.94 0.78
N ILE A 206 9.49 -18.64 1.99
CA ILE A 206 9.76 -17.34 2.66
C ILE A 206 11.27 -17.20 2.92
N ARG A 207 11.91 -18.21 3.52
CA ARG A 207 13.36 -18.23 3.77
C ARG A 207 14.15 -18.03 2.49
N GLN A 208 13.83 -18.74 1.42
CA GLN A 208 14.50 -18.60 0.12
C GLN A 208 14.39 -17.16 -0.43
N LYS A 209 13.21 -16.53 -0.30
CA LYS A 209 13.03 -15.14 -0.74
C LYS A 209 13.82 -14.14 0.11
N LEU A 210 13.87 -14.35 1.44
CA LEU A 210 14.67 -13.51 2.35
C LEU A 210 16.17 -13.70 2.12
N GLU A 211 16.63 -14.92 1.85
CA GLU A 211 18.03 -15.19 1.47
C GLU A 211 18.40 -14.51 0.15
N TRP A 212 17.48 -14.50 -0.82
CA TRP A 212 17.68 -13.76 -2.05
C TRP A 212 17.82 -12.25 -1.80
N TYR A 213 16.93 -11.64 -0.99
CA TYR A 213 17.08 -10.23 -0.60
C TYR A 213 18.40 -9.98 0.15
N SER A 214 18.76 -10.87 1.05
CA SER A 214 20.03 -10.74 1.80
C SER A 214 21.25 -10.72 0.86
N ALA A 215 21.26 -11.55 -0.17
CA ALA A 215 22.32 -11.55 -1.19
C ALA A 215 22.33 -10.24 -1.99
N GLN A 216 21.16 -9.75 -2.43
CA GLN A 216 21.09 -8.49 -3.16
C GLN A 216 21.53 -7.29 -2.30
N ILE A 217 21.10 -7.25 -1.03
CA ILE A 217 21.50 -6.18 -0.10
C ILE A 217 23.01 -6.19 0.16
N LYS A 218 23.63 -7.37 0.29
CA LYS A 218 25.08 -7.48 0.40
C LYS A 218 25.79 -6.89 -0.82
N THR A 219 25.31 -7.21 -2.04
CA THR A 219 25.88 -6.64 -3.27
C THR A 219 25.74 -5.11 -3.33
N LEU A 220 24.57 -4.57 -2.94
CA LEU A 220 24.36 -3.13 -2.86
C LEU A 220 25.28 -2.48 -1.82
N PHE A 221 25.46 -3.15 -0.68
CA PHE A 221 26.33 -2.70 0.39
C PHE A 221 27.81 -2.66 -0.06
N GLU A 222 28.27 -3.70 -0.76
CA GLU A 222 29.62 -3.78 -1.35
C GLU A 222 29.84 -2.71 -2.42
N SER A 223 28.84 -2.46 -3.28
CA SER A 223 28.89 -1.40 -4.29
C SER A 223 29.00 -0.02 -3.65
N ALA A 224 28.24 0.23 -2.58
CA ALA A 224 28.33 1.50 -1.84
C ALA A 224 29.70 1.63 -1.15
N ALA A 225 30.17 0.61 -0.44
CA ALA A 225 31.46 0.61 0.26
C ALA A 225 32.66 0.79 -0.69
N GLY A 226 32.57 0.29 -1.91
CA GLY A 226 33.63 0.40 -2.93
C GLY A 226 33.73 1.78 -3.59
N ASN A 227 32.66 2.58 -3.58
CA ASN A 227 32.59 3.81 -4.37
C ASN A 227 32.36 5.09 -3.54
N TYR A 228 31.95 4.97 -2.27
CA TYR A 228 31.66 6.11 -1.39
C TYR A 228 32.56 6.09 -0.15
N GLU A 229 32.89 7.28 0.38
CA GLU A 229 33.68 7.44 1.61
C GLU A 229 32.86 7.08 2.85
N ASP A 230 31.58 7.40 2.82
CA ASP A 230 30.61 7.11 3.88
C ASP A 230 29.26 6.73 3.28
N PHE A 231 28.57 5.79 3.90
CA PHE A 231 27.21 5.43 3.48
C PHE A 231 26.38 4.89 4.63
N SER A 232 25.05 5.01 4.50
CA SER A 232 24.12 4.28 5.35
C SER A 232 23.12 3.50 4.51
N PHE A 233 22.74 2.34 5.01
CA PHE A 233 21.77 1.46 4.39
C PHE A 233 20.63 1.20 5.39
N SER A 234 19.41 1.44 4.95
CA SER A 234 18.19 1.16 5.74
C SER A 234 17.23 0.30 4.93
N VAL A 235 16.63 -0.67 5.59
CA VAL A 235 15.49 -1.44 5.04
C VAL A 235 14.26 -1.10 5.84
N MET A 236 13.14 -0.89 5.16
CA MET A 236 11.86 -0.55 5.75
C MET A 236 10.72 -1.26 5.04
N SER A 237 9.63 -1.47 5.76
CA SER A 237 8.38 -1.98 5.20
C SER A 237 7.21 -1.10 5.60
N ASP A 238 6.07 -1.32 4.98
CA ASP A 238 4.81 -0.60 5.27
C ASP A 238 3.93 -1.33 6.28
N HIS A 239 3.95 -2.66 6.28
CA HIS A 239 3.16 -3.53 7.16
C HIS A 239 3.76 -4.93 7.27
N GLY A 240 3.13 -5.78 8.06
CA GLY A 240 3.38 -7.20 8.09
C GLY A 240 2.30 -8.00 7.35
N MET A 241 2.10 -9.27 7.72
CA MET A 241 1.15 -10.16 7.05
C MET A 241 0.49 -11.11 8.06
N THR A 242 -0.83 -11.14 8.09
CA THR A 242 -1.64 -11.98 8.99
C THR A 242 -2.18 -13.19 8.25
N ALA A 243 -1.92 -14.40 8.76
CA ALA A 243 -2.49 -15.63 8.22
C ALA A 243 -4.02 -15.65 8.43
N LEU A 244 -4.77 -16.05 7.39
CA LEU A 244 -6.22 -16.12 7.49
C LEU A 244 -6.69 -17.39 8.18
N ALA A 245 -7.68 -17.22 9.07
CA ALA A 245 -8.39 -18.30 9.77
C ALA A 245 -9.80 -18.54 9.20
N GLY A 246 -10.35 -17.60 8.42
CA GLY A 246 -11.65 -17.76 7.81
C GLY A 246 -12.13 -16.57 7.01
N THR A 247 -13.32 -16.69 6.43
CA THR A 247 -13.96 -15.66 5.59
C THR A 247 -15.31 -15.25 6.14
N SER A 248 -15.79 -14.10 5.70
CA SER A 248 -17.12 -13.59 5.97
C SER A 248 -17.81 -13.25 4.65
N ASP A 249 -19.06 -13.64 4.51
CA ASP A 249 -19.90 -13.32 3.35
C ASP A 249 -20.65 -11.98 3.51
N LEU A 250 -20.05 -11.04 4.25
CA LEU A 250 -20.59 -9.74 4.62
C LEU A 250 -21.25 -9.00 3.45
N LYS A 251 -20.63 -9.04 2.28
CA LYS A 251 -21.18 -8.44 1.05
C LYS A 251 -22.52 -9.05 0.68
N LYS A 252 -22.64 -10.38 0.69
CA LYS A 252 -23.88 -11.08 0.39
C LYS A 252 -24.96 -10.80 1.43
N GLN A 253 -24.59 -10.77 2.71
CA GLN A 253 -25.53 -10.46 3.80
C GLN A 253 -26.10 -9.04 3.63
N THR A 254 -25.26 -8.05 3.31
CA THR A 254 -25.69 -6.67 3.05
C THR A 254 -26.62 -6.59 1.84
N GLU A 255 -26.26 -7.25 0.74
CA GLU A 255 -27.06 -7.27 -0.49
C GLU A 255 -28.42 -7.99 -0.29
N ALA A 256 -28.49 -9.00 0.58
CA ALA A 256 -29.71 -9.72 0.92
C ALA A 256 -30.77 -8.86 1.66
N LEU A 257 -30.41 -7.70 2.20
CA LEU A 257 -31.35 -6.73 2.77
C LEU A 257 -32.25 -6.09 1.70
N GLY A 258 -31.94 -6.24 0.41
CA GLY A 258 -32.77 -5.83 -0.70
C GLY A 258 -32.73 -4.35 -1.06
N PHE A 259 -31.83 -3.56 -0.47
CA PHE A 259 -31.60 -2.16 -0.83
C PHE A 259 -30.91 -2.03 -2.18
N LYS A 260 -31.23 -0.98 -2.92
CA LYS A 260 -30.72 -0.74 -4.27
C LYS A 260 -29.38 0.01 -4.21
N PHE A 261 -28.32 -0.62 -4.74
CA PHE A 261 -27.02 0.01 -4.89
C PHE A 261 -27.10 1.27 -5.78
N GLY A 262 -26.48 2.36 -5.35
CA GLY A 262 -26.47 3.65 -6.05
C GLY A 262 -27.75 4.48 -5.87
N GLN A 263 -28.80 3.96 -5.19
CA GLN A 263 -30.02 4.68 -4.84
C GLN A 263 -30.21 4.79 -3.33
N ASP A 264 -30.06 3.69 -2.60
CA ASP A 264 -30.23 3.63 -1.15
C ASP A 264 -28.88 3.67 -0.44
N TYR A 265 -27.86 3.06 -1.02
CA TYR A 265 -26.49 3.03 -0.52
C TYR A 265 -25.49 2.81 -1.66
N ALA A 266 -24.21 3.08 -1.38
CA ALA A 266 -23.06 2.59 -2.13
C ALA A 266 -22.07 1.94 -1.16
N ALA A 267 -21.28 0.99 -1.65
CA ALA A 267 -20.28 0.32 -0.83
C ALA A 267 -19.07 -0.11 -1.67
N VAL A 268 -17.89 -0.11 -1.03
CA VAL A 268 -16.70 -0.83 -1.49
C VAL A 268 -16.35 -1.85 -0.43
N TYR A 269 -16.25 -3.10 -0.85
CA TYR A 269 -15.82 -4.21 0.00
C TYR A 269 -14.37 -4.50 -0.35
N ASP A 270 -13.45 -3.85 0.36
CA ASP A 270 -12.04 -4.22 0.32
C ASP A 270 -11.83 -5.58 1.01
N SER A 271 -10.63 -6.13 0.99
CA SER A 271 -10.41 -7.47 1.57
C SER A 271 -10.69 -7.54 3.08
N THR A 272 -10.26 -6.51 3.83
CA THR A 272 -10.32 -6.47 5.30
C THR A 272 -11.19 -5.35 5.85
N MET A 273 -11.79 -4.53 5.00
CA MET A 273 -12.76 -3.51 5.41
C MET A 273 -13.89 -3.35 4.40
N ALA A 274 -15.06 -2.89 4.88
CA ALA A 274 -16.17 -2.44 4.05
C ALA A 274 -16.42 -0.95 4.32
N ARG A 275 -16.50 -0.15 3.25
CA ARG A 275 -16.71 1.29 3.30
C ARG A 275 -18.05 1.62 2.67
N MET A 276 -18.90 2.40 3.37
CA MET A 276 -20.29 2.60 2.96
C MET A 276 -20.71 4.05 2.96
N TRP A 277 -21.53 4.40 1.97
CA TRP A 277 -22.23 5.68 1.81
C TRP A 277 -23.72 5.42 1.80
N PHE A 278 -24.51 6.23 2.51
CA PHE A 278 -25.95 6.05 2.65
C PHE A 278 -26.71 7.24 2.07
N PHE A 279 -27.72 6.93 1.26
CA PHE A 279 -28.63 7.89 0.63
C PHE A 279 -30.07 7.71 1.12
N ASN A 280 -30.30 6.71 1.99
CA ASN A 280 -31.58 6.34 2.56
C ASN A 280 -31.39 5.94 4.03
N ASP A 281 -32.15 6.57 4.94
CA ASP A 281 -32.00 6.36 6.38
C ASP A 281 -32.35 4.93 6.80
N LYS A 282 -33.37 4.31 6.16
CA LYS A 282 -33.73 2.92 6.44
C LYS A 282 -32.62 1.96 6.04
N ALA A 283 -31.96 2.21 4.89
CA ALA A 283 -30.80 1.43 4.48
C ALA A 283 -29.66 1.57 5.49
N ARG A 284 -29.39 2.80 5.92
CA ARG A 284 -28.40 3.08 6.96
C ARG A 284 -28.67 2.30 8.25
N GLU A 285 -29.91 2.41 8.78
CA GLU A 285 -30.29 1.74 10.02
C GLU A 285 -30.11 0.21 9.93
N GLN A 286 -30.63 -0.41 8.87
CA GLN A 286 -30.60 -1.87 8.76
C GLN A 286 -29.20 -2.41 8.46
N ILE A 287 -28.42 -1.73 7.64
CA ILE A 287 -27.04 -2.12 7.36
C ILE A 287 -26.18 -1.92 8.61
N CYS A 288 -26.30 -0.79 9.32
CA CYS A 288 -25.58 -0.58 10.58
C CYS A 288 -25.93 -1.64 11.61
N LYS A 289 -27.22 -2.01 11.73
CA LYS A 289 -27.66 -3.08 12.64
C LYS A 289 -27.01 -4.41 12.27
N LEU A 290 -27.08 -4.83 10.99
CA LEU A 290 -26.45 -6.05 10.50
C LEU A 290 -24.97 -6.10 10.87
N LEU A 291 -24.25 -5.01 10.60
CA LEU A 291 -22.80 -4.94 10.83
C LEU A 291 -22.44 -4.89 12.32
N SER A 292 -23.23 -4.21 13.14
CA SER A 292 -23.01 -4.16 14.60
C SER A 292 -23.24 -5.51 15.29
N GLU A 293 -24.05 -6.38 14.69
CA GLU A 293 -24.29 -7.75 15.19
C GLU A 293 -23.25 -8.76 14.67
N SER A 294 -22.40 -8.37 13.73
CA SER A 294 -21.37 -9.24 13.16
C SER A 294 -20.26 -9.53 14.16
N LYS A 295 -19.86 -10.81 14.28
CA LYS A 295 -18.73 -11.25 15.08
C LYS A 295 -17.39 -11.20 14.34
N ASP A 296 -17.42 -10.89 13.04
CA ASP A 296 -16.26 -10.94 12.16
C ASP A 296 -15.44 -9.63 12.15
N GLY A 297 -15.96 -8.58 12.81
CA GLY A 297 -15.33 -7.27 12.84
C GLY A 297 -16.14 -6.27 13.66
N HIS A 298 -15.87 -4.99 13.48
CA HIS A 298 -16.58 -3.89 14.13
C HIS A 298 -16.66 -2.65 13.23
N ILE A 299 -17.64 -1.79 13.48
CA ILE A 299 -17.73 -0.46 12.87
C ILE A 299 -16.73 0.46 13.57
N LEU A 300 -15.83 1.10 12.80
CA LEU A 300 -14.87 2.04 13.36
C LEU A 300 -15.58 3.21 14.03
N SER A 301 -15.21 3.49 15.28
CA SER A 301 -15.65 4.67 16.01
C SER A 301 -15.03 5.95 15.42
N HIS A 302 -15.55 7.11 15.82
CA HIS A 302 -14.96 8.39 15.45
C HIS A 302 -13.53 8.52 16.00
N GLU A 303 -13.29 8.09 17.23
CA GLU A 303 -11.99 8.10 17.90
C GLU A 303 -10.97 7.25 17.14
N GLU A 304 -11.37 6.08 16.65
CA GLU A 304 -10.51 5.22 15.81
C GLU A 304 -10.19 5.89 14.48
N LYS A 305 -11.17 6.50 13.80
CA LYS A 305 -10.93 7.23 12.55
C LYS A 305 -9.92 8.38 12.75
N VAL A 306 -10.05 9.14 13.83
CA VAL A 306 -9.09 10.21 14.18
C VAL A 306 -7.72 9.61 14.50
N LYS A 307 -7.66 8.57 15.32
CA LYS A 307 -6.41 7.89 15.72
C LYS A 307 -5.64 7.34 14.49
N TYR A 308 -6.36 6.84 13.49
CA TYR A 308 -5.77 6.28 12.28
C TYR A 308 -5.49 7.32 11.18
N GLY A 309 -5.83 8.60 11.41
CA GLY A 309 -5.65 9.68 10.44
C GLY A 309 -6.52 9.52 9.19
N ILE A 310 -7.73 8.96 9.36
CA ILE A 310 -8.68 8.67 8.27
C ILE A 310 -10.04 9.35 8.50
N ASN A 311 -10.07 10.42 9.29
CA ASN A 311 -11.29 11.18 9.54
C ASN A 311 -11.52 12.20 8.42
N PHE A 312 -11.99 11.74 7.27
CA PHE A 312 -12.27 12.57 6.11
C PHE A 312 -13.56 13.37 6.31
N PRO A 313 -13.50 14.73 6.33
CA PRO A 313 -14.67 15.56 6.60
C PRO A 313 -15.72 15.55 5.47
N ASP A 314 -15.33 15.11 4.28
CA ASP A 314 -16.17 15.01 3.08
C ASP A 314 -16.70 13.59 2.83
N ASP A 315 -16.51 12.67 3.78
CA ASP A 315 -16.90 11.26 3.67
C ASP A 315 -16.38 10.58 2.38
N MET A 316 -15.28 11.08 1.82
CA MET A 316 -14.70 10.60 0.57
C MET A 316 -14.54 9.07 0.54
N TYR A 317 -14.17 8.46 1.65
CA TYR A 317 -13.97 7.03 1.79
C TYR A 317 -15.07 6.29 2.56
N GLY A 318 -16.19 6.93 2.81
CA GLY A 318 -17.37 6.34 3.47
C GLY A 318 -17.78 7.05 4.74
N GLN A 319 -19.07 7.19 4.91
CA GLN A 319 -19.67 7.64 6.17
C GLN A 319 -19.44 6.61 7.29
N MET A 320 -19.38 5.34 6.91
CA MET A 320 -19.12 4.22 7.79
C MET A 320 -18.04 3.31 7.23
N ILE A 321 -17.14 2.86 8.10
CA ILE A 321 -16.11 1.85 7.80
C ILE A 321 -16.29 0.70 8.79
N PHE A 322 -16.46 -0.51 8.27
CA PHE A 322 -16.45 -1.75 9.04
C PHE A 322 -15.10 -2.43 8.85
N LEU A 323 -14.37 -2.67 9.93
CA LEU A 323 -13.07 -3.31 9.93
C LEU A 323 -13.21 -4.78 10.34
N MET A 324 -12.64 -5.68 9.55
CA MET A 324 -12.57 -7.10 9.90
C MET A 324 -11.59 -7.36 11.05
N ASN A 325 -11.91 -8.34 11.88
CA ASN A 325 -10.97 -8.85 12.89
C ASN A 325 -9.76 -9.50 12.20
N PRO A 326 -8.55 -9.41 12.79
CA PRO A 326 -7.37 -10.09 12.26
C PRO A 326 -7.63 -11.57 11.95
N GLY A 327 -7.17 -12.00 10.78
CA GLY A 327 -7.39 -13.37 10.29
C GLY A 327 -8.76 -13.61 9.62
N ARG A 328 -9.61 -12.60 9.46
CA ARG A 328 -10.90 -12.71 8.75
C ARG A 328 -10.90 -11.85 7.49
N GLN A 329 -11.38 -12.40 6.37
CA GLN A 329 -11.47 -11.70 5.08
C GLN A 329 -12.91 -11.71 4.55
N ILE A 330 -13.33 -10.62 3.90
CA ILE A 330 -14.60 -10.56 3.17
C ILE A 330 -14.46 -11.39 1.88
N GLU A 331 -15.38 -12.35 1.68
CA GLU A 331 -15.41 -13.20 0.48
C GLU A 331 -16.84 -13.40 -0.02
N PRO A 332 -17.16 -13.04 -1.30
CA PRO A 332 -16.31 -12.32 -2.24
C PRO A 332 -16.14 -10.84 -1.86
N CYS A 333 -15.04 -10.23 -2.27
CA CYS A 333 -14.81 -8.79 -2.13
C CYS A 333 -14.58 -8.12 -3.50
N ASP A 334 -14.46 -6.79 -3.51
CA ASP A 334 -14.27 -6.04 -4.75
C ASP A 334 -12.80 -6.08 -5.24
N MET A 335 -11.88 -6.55 -4.38
CA MET A 335 -10.47 -6.78 -4.73
C MET A 335 -10.25 -8.19 -5.29
N GLY A 336 -11.07 -9.19 -4.91
CA GLY A 336 -10.94 -10.56 -5.37
C GLY A 336 -12.18 -11.41 -5.07
N LEU A 337 -12.43 -12.40 -5.94
CA LEU A 337 -13.60 -13.29 -5.79
C LEU A 337 -13.38 -14.42 -4.77
N LYS A 338 -12.12 -14.68 -4.43
CA LYS A 338 -11.72 -15.73 -3.46
C LYS A 338 -10.74 -15.15 -2.45
N SER A 339 -10.82 -15.64 -1.24
CA SER A 339 -9.86 -15.32 -0.19
C SER A 339 -8.47 -15.85 -0.51
N LEU A 340 -7.48 -15.20 0.06
CA LEU A 340 -6.07 -15.58 0.02
C LEU A 340 -5.70 -16.33 1.30
N PRO A 341 -4.59 -17.09 1.35
CA PRO A 341 -4.09 -17.71 2.59
C PRO A 341 -3.68 -16.72 3.68
N ALA A 342 -3.30 -15.49 3.30
CA ALA A 342 -2.95 -14.41 4.21
C ALA A 342 -3.37 -13.06 3.66
N MET A 343 -3.55 -12.08 4.56
CA MET A 343 -3.95 -10.73 4.22
C MET A 343 -3.39 -9.73 5.23
N HIS A 344 -3.29 -8.49 4.82
CA HIS A 344 -2.95 -7.33 5.64
C HIS A 344 -4.08 -6.28 5.59
N GLY A 345 -3.90 -5.12 6.23
CA GLY A 345 -4.92 -4.07 6.29
C GLY A 345 -5.90 -4.25 7.44
N PHE A 346 -5.49 -4.96 8.50
CA PHE A 346 -6.19 -5.04 9.79
C PHE A 346 -5.85 -3.84 10.68
N ALA A 347 -6.28 -3.86 11.93
CA ALA A 347 -5.95 -2.82 12.89
C ALA A 347 -4.43 -2.67 13.04
N PRO A 348 -3.89 -1.43 13.11
CA PRO A 348 -2.46 -1.20 13.31
C PRO A 348 -1.91 -1.73 14.64
N GLU A 349 -2.79 -2.09 15.57
CA GLU A 349 -2.46 -2.70 16.86
C GLU A 349 -2.27 -4.21 16.78
N ASP A 350 -2.71 -4.86 15.70
CA ASP A 350 -2.45 -6.29 15.49
C ASP A 350 -0.95 -6.54 15.37
N LYS A 351 -0.44 -7.52 16.13
CA LYS A 351 1.00 -7.80 16.17
C LYS A 351 1.59 -8.18 14.82
N ASP A 352 0.81 -8.90 13.99
CA ASP A 352 1.21 -9.35 12.68
C ASP A 352 1.12 -8.22 11.62
N SER A 353 0.52 -7.08 11.98
CA SER A 353 0.43 -5.88 11.15
C SER A 353 1.66 -4.95 11.26
N PHE A 354 2.50 -5.12 12.29
CA PHE A 354 3.66 -4.24 12.48
C PHE A 354 4.63 -4.32 11.30
N ALA A 355 4.96 -3.15 10.78
CA ALA A 355 6.08 -2.91 9.87
C ALA A 355 7.43 -3.04 10.60
N SER A 356 8.50 -3.00 9.84
CA SER A 356 9.86 -3.02 10.36
C SER A 356 10.72 -1.88 9.77
N PHE A 357 11.65 -1.39 10.57
CA PHE A 357 12.76 -0.54 10.13
C PHE A 357 14.05 -1.11 10.69
N ILE A 358 15.01 -1.40 9.81
CA ILE A 358 16.35 -1.88 10.19
C ILE A 358 17.42 -1.08 9.45
N SER A 359 18.54 -0.76 10.11
CA SER A 359 19.56 0.15 9.57
C SER A 359 20.96 -0.24 9.97
N SER A 360 21.95 0.07 9.10
CA SER A 360 23.38 -0.06 9.36
C SER A 360 23.91 0.98 10.35
N ALA A 361 23.24 2.14 10.42
CA ALA A 361 23.60 3.23 11.31
C ALA A 361 22.44 3.58 12.26
N PRO A 362 22.71 4.05 13.48
CA PRO A 362 21.66 4.46 14.38
C PRO A 362 20.88 5.64 13.82
N VAL A 363 19.59 5.73 14.18
CA VAL A 363 18.75 6.89 13.92
C VAL A 363 18.52 7.65 15.22
N ALA A 364 18.61 8.97 15.16
CA ALA A 364 18.48 9.81 16.36
C ALA A 364 17.09 9.67 17.01
N ASN A 365 16.07 9.56 16.17
CA ASN A 365 14.68 9.35 16.61
C ASN A 365 14.14 8.08 15.94
N PRO A 366 14.11 6.93 16.64
CA PRO A 366 13.55 5.70 16.13
C PRO A 366 12.10 5.88 15.65
N PRO A 367 11.72 5.31 14.50
CA PRO A 367 10.38 5.47 13.98
C PRO A 367 9.37 4.71 14.84
N GLY A 368 8.30 5.37 15.25
CA GLY A 368 7.16 4.74 15.94
C GLY A 368 6.01 4.38 15.01
N TRP A 369 5.96 5.03 13.84
CA TRP A 369 4.94 4.89 12.81
C TRP A 369 5.56 5.06 11.42
N VAL A 370 5.03 4.39 10.39
CA VAL A 370 5.63 4.37 9.04
C VAL A 370 5.81 5.77 8.41
N GLY A 371 4.98 6.76 8.78
CA GLY A 371 5.16 8.15 8.36
C GLY A 371 6.43 8.82 8.92
N ASP A 372 7.02 8.29 10.00
CA ASP A 372 8.28 8.80 10.53
C ASP A 372 9.47 8.50 9.62
N TYR A 373 9.34 7.53 8.70
CA TYR A 373 10.38 7.26 7.71
C TYR A 373 10.70 8.47 6.85
N PHE A 374 9.67 9.28 6.50
CA PHE A 374 9.89 10.52 5.77
C PHE A 374 10.81 11.48 6.52
N LYS A 375 10.62 11.62 7.83
CA LYS A 375 11.48 12.48 8.67
C LYS A 375 12.91 11.96 8.70
N ILE A 376 13.10 10.63 8.76
CA ILE A 376 14.43 10.01 8.73
C ILE A 376 15.08 10.26 7.37
N MET A 377 14.37 10.00 6.27
CA MET A 377 14.86 10.26 4.92
C MET A 377 15.22 11.73 4.72
N LYS A 378 14.35 12.64 5.17
CA LYS A 378 14.58 14.08 5.08
C LYS A 378 15.82 14.52 5.88
N SER A 379 16.00 14.00 7.10
CA SER A 379 17.21 14.27 7.89
C SER A 379 18.48 13.84 7.14
N ARG A 380 18.47 12.69 6.47
CA ARG A 380 19.61 12.23 5.65
C ARG A 380 19.86 13.08 4.41
N ILE A 381 18.80 13.61 3.82
CA ILE A 381 18.90 14.58 2.72
C ILE A 381 19.51 15.90 3.21
N ASP A 382 19.08 16.40 4.36
CA ASP A 382 19.60 17.63 4.96
C ASP A 382 21.10 17.47 5.33
N GLU A 383 21.55 16.28 5.77
CA GLU A 383 22.97 15.95 6.00
C GLU A 383 23.83 15.99 4.71
N ILE A 384 23.25 15.71 3.55
CA ILE A 384 23.95 15.80 2.26
C ILE A 384 24.14 17.26 1.83
N CYS A 385 23.21 18.13 2.21
CA CYS A 385 23.20 19.54 1.81
C CYS A 385 23.99 20.45 2.75
N SER A 386 24.35 19.96 3.95
CA SER A 386 25.16 20.71 4.94
C SER A 386 26.66 20.59 4.68
#